data_442b5d28fc92094a7976dd67911976fa
#
_entry.id   442b5d28fc92094a7976dd67911976fa
#
_cell.length_a   1.000
_cell.length_b   1.000
_cell.length_c   1.000
_cell.angle_alpha   90.00
_cell.angle_beta   90.00
_cell.angle_gamma   90.00
#
_symmetry.space_group_name_H-M   'P 1'
#
loop_
_entity.id
_entity.type
_entity.pdbx_description
1 polymer ?
#
loop_
_entity_poly.entity_id
_entity_poly.type
_entity_poly.pdbx_seq_one_letter_code
_entity_poly.pdbx_strand_id
1 'polypeptide(L)'
;MSGWSAVIELDEIWEGDLVTLKVDGIDVLFINIEGDVFAYRDKCPHAGTPLSQGLLEGRVLTCSAHLWQFDIVNGGIGLNPKNCRLTSYPVKVEDGKVLVQIRPSQAEQT
;
A
#
# COMPACT_ATOMS: atom_id res chain seq x y z
N MET A 1 4.33 -23.70 2.30
CA MET A 1 4.94 -22.53 1.67
C MET A 1 4.44 -21.27 2.34
N SER A 2 5.30 -20.29 2.50
CA SER A 2 4.94 -19.09 3.24
C SER A 2 4.04 -18.13 2.45
N GLY A 3 4.07 -18.20 1.14
CA GLY A 3 3.35 -17.25 0.29
C GLY A 3 4.00 -15.88 0.22
N TRP A 4 5.18 -15.71 0.77
CA TRP A 4 5.89 -14.44 0.73
C TRP A 4 6.65 -14.28 -0.59
N SER A 5 6.55 -13.09 -1.17
CA SER A 5 7.26 -12.76 -2.42
C SER A 5 8.21 -11.61 -2.15
N ALA A 6 9.49 -11.82 -2.47
CA ALA A 6 10.48 -10.76 -2.40
C ALA A 6 10.33 -9.93 -3.67
N VAL A 7 10.01 -8.65 -3.54
CA VAL A 7 9.60 -7.83 -4.68
C VAL A 7 10.55 -6.69 -5.01
N ILE A 8 11.26 -6.15 -4.01
CA ILE A 8 12.11 -4.99 -4.23
C ILE A 8 13.11 -4.90 -3.09
N GLU A 9 14.27 -4.27 -3.36
CA GLU A 9 15.25 -4.00 -2.31
C GLU A 9 14.77 -2.80 -1.49
N LEU A 10 14.98 -2.85 -0.19
CA LEU A 10 14.54 -1.78 0.71
C LEU A 10 15.16 -0.44 0.31
N ASP A 11 16.41 -0.45 -0.13
CA ASP A 11 17.10 0.81 -0.50
C ASP A 11 16.59 1.38 -1.83
N GLU A 12 15.70 0.71 -2.50
CA GLU A 12 15.05 1.23 -3.70
C GLU A 12 13.73 1.93 -3.40
N ILE A 13 13.26 1.85 -2.17
CA ILE A 13 12.05 2.58 -1.73
C ILE A 13 12.49 3.61 -0.70
N TRP A 14 12.58 4.85 -1.13
CA TRP A 14 13.02 5.92 -0.25
C TRP A 14 11.86 6.42 0.60
N GLU A 15 12.19 7.02 1.73
CA GLU A 15 11.18 7.58 2.62
C GLU A 15 10.29 8.57 1.87
N GLY A 16 8.97 8.36 1.99
CA GLY A 16 8.01 9.20 1.29
C GLY A 16 7.69 8.76 -0.13
N ASP A 17 8.35 7.70 -0.63
CA ASP A 17 8.09 7.20 -1.98
C ASP A 17 6.82 6.39 -2.06
N LEU A 18 6.14 6.49 -3.19
CA LEU A 18 5.02 5.65 -3.56
C LEU A 18 5.46 4.80 -4.76
N VAL A 19 5.63 3.51 -4.53
CA VAL A 19 6.15 2.59 -5.57
C VAL A 19 5.11 1.51 -5.84
N THR A 20 4.66 1.38 -7.08
CA THR A 20 3.69 0.35 -7.45
C THR A 20 4.39 -0.77 -8.19
N LEU A 21 4.15 -2.00 -7.75
CA LEU A 21 4.67 -3.20 -8.39
C LEU A 21 3.53 -4.19 -8.58
N LYS A 22 3.59 -4.94 -9.67
CA LYS A 22 2.60 -6.00 -9.90
C LYS A 22 3.08 -7.28 -9.23
N VAL A 23 2.28 -7.79 -8.31
CA VAL A 23 2.57 -9.01 -7.56
C VAL A 23 1.40 -9.96 -7.73
N ASP A 24 1.66 -11.13 -8.31
CA ASP A 24 0.61 -12.14 -8.58
C ASP A 24 -0.58 -11.54 -9.33
N GLY A 25 -0.30 -10.64 -10.29
CA GLY A 25 -1.33 -10.02 -11.10
C GLY A 25 -2.04 -8.85 -10.45
N ILE A 26 -1.65 -8.46 -9.24
CA ILE A 26 -2.28 -7.39 -8.49
C ILE A 26 -1.32 -6.21 -8.38
N ASP A 27 -1.83 -5.00 -8.64
CA ASP A 27 -1.03 -3.80 -8.46
C ASP A 27 -0.95 -3.47 -6.97
N VAL A 28 0.25 -3.56 -6.42
CA VAL A 28 0.49 -3.32 -4.99
C VAL A 28 1.30 -2.05 -4.83
N LEU A 29 0.83 -1.15 -3.99
CA LEU A 29 1.49 0.10 -3.67
C LEU A 29 2.32 -0.09 -2.41
N PHE A 30 3.62 0.19 -2.51
CA PHE A 30 4.54 0.14 -1.38
C PHE A 30 4.89 1.56 -0.95
N ILE A 31 4.83 1.82 0.34
CA ILE A 31 5.05 3.14 0.92
C ILE A 31 6.05 3.02 2.06
N ASN A 32 7.11 3.82 2.00
CA ASN A 32 8.10 3.87 3.09
C ASN A 32 7.83 5.12 3.93
N ILE A 33 7.49 4.91 5.20
CA ILE A 33 7.28 5.99 6.15
C ILE A 33 8.25 5.79 7.30
N GLU A 34 9.25 6.65 7.39
CA GLU A 34 10.27 6.62 8.45
C GLU A 34 10.95 5.26 8.60
N GLY A 35 11.18 4.58 7.48
CA GLY A 35 11.84 3.29 7.47
C GLY A 35 10.92 2.09 7.53
N ASP A 36 9.64 2.30 7.83
CA ASP A 36 8.66 1.22 7.84
C ASP A 36 7.95 1.15 6.50
N VAL A 37 7.87 -0.04 5.92
CA VAL A 37 7.23 -0.24 4.63
C VAL A 37 5.84 -0.81 4.80
N PHE A 38 4.89 -0.18 4.10
CA PHE A 38 3.49 -0.62 4.10
C PHE A 38 3.09 -1.00 2.69
N ALA A 39 2.19 -1.97 2.55
CA ALA A 39 1.70 -2.41 1.25
C ALA A 39 0.18 -2.38 1.21
N TYR A 40 -0.34 -1.78 0.15
CA TYR A 40 -1.77 -1.67 -0.07
C TYR A 40 -2.08 -1.97 -1.52
N ARG A 41 -3.29 -2.40 -1.80
CA ARG A 41 -3.73 -2.50 -3.18
C ARG A 41 -3.75 -1.10 -3.77
N ASP A 42 -3.16 -0.95 -4.95
CA ASP A 42 -3.05 0.37 -5.60
C ASP A 42 -4.37 0.73 -6.28
N LYS A 43 -5.38 0.94 -5.45
CA LYS A 43 -6.73 1.20 -5.94
C LYS A 43 -7.53 1.89 -4.84
N CYS A 44 -8.03 3.08 -5.16
CA CYS A 44 -8.92 3.78 -4.24
C CYS A 44 -10.25 3.02 -4.14
N PRO A 45 -10.73 2.70 -2.94
CA PRO A 45 -11.96 1.92 -2.80
C PRO A 45 -13.19 2.62 -3.35
N HIS A 46 -13.14 3.94 -3.48
CA HIS A 46 -14.26 4.71 -4.00
C HIS A 46 -14.38 4.60 -5.53
N ALA A 47 -13.30 4.89 -6.25
CA ALA A 47 -13.38 5.09 -7.70
C ALA A 47 -12.43 4.20 -8.50
N GLY A 48 -11.63 3.37 -7.83
CA GLY A 48 -10.66 2.55 -8.54
C GLY A 48 -9.46 3.30 -9.07
N THR A 49 -9.32 4.58 -8.75
CA THR A 49 -8.16 5.37 -9.15
C THR A 49 -6.90 4.84 -8.47
N PRO A 50 -5.78 4.75 -9.21
CA PRO A 50 -4.53 4.32 -8.57
C PRO A 50 -4.13 5.27 -7.45
N LEU A 51 -3.86 4.71 -6.27
CA LEU A 51 -3.45 5.50 -5.11
C LEU A 51 -2.06 6.11 -5.32
N SER A 52 -1.25 5.47 -6.17
CA SER A 52 0.09 5.97 -6.48
C SER A 52 0.07 7.35 -7.14
N GLN A 53 -1.07 7.76 -7.67
CA GLN A 53 -1.23 9.09 -8.25
C GLN A 53 -1.62 10.14 -7.20
N GLY A 54 -1.80 9.71 -5.97
CA GLY A 54 -2.18 10.60 -4.88
C GLY A 54 -0.99 11.31 -4.27
N LEU A 55 -1.25 11.97 -3.15
CA LEU A 55 -0.25 12.75 -2.44
C LEU A 55 -0.06 12.19 -1.03
N LEU A 56 1.18 11.88 -0.67
CA LEU A 56 1.52 11.44 0.67
C LEU A 56 2.08 12.60 1.46
N GLU A 57 1.46 12.90 2.59
CA GLU A 57 1.92 13.93 3.52
C GLU A 57 2.05 13.32 4.90
N GLY A 58 3.30 13.12 5.36
CA GLY A 58 3.53 12.41 6.60
C GLY A 58 3.06 10.98 6.49
N ARG A 59 1.98 10.66 7.20
CA ARG A 59 1.39 9.31 7.18
C ARG A 59 0.03 9.27 6.49
N VAL A 60 -0.40 10.39 5.93
CA VAL A 60 -1.72 10.49 5.29
C VAL A 60 -1.58 10.48 3.78
N LEU A 61 -2.26 9.54 3.15
CA LEU A 61 -2.32 9.46 1.69
C LEU A 61 -3.66 10.00 1.22
N THR A 62 -3.60 10.98 0.33
CA THR A 62 -4.79 11.61 -0.25
C THR A 62 -4.97 11.11 -1.67
N CYS A 63 -6.12 10.49 -1.95
CA CYS A 63 -6.46 10.02 -3.29
C CYS A 63 -6.70 11.21 -4.21
N SER A 64 -6.15 11.16 -5.44
CA SER A 64 -6.26 12.26 -6.37
C SER A 64 -7.68 12.46 -6.93
N ALA A 65 -8.51 11.42 -6.90
CA ALA A 65 -9.82 11.50 -7.55
C ALA A 65 -10.81 12.38 -6.79
N HIS A 66 -10.99 12.15 -5.49
CA HIS A 66 -11.97 12.90 -4.70
C HIS A 66 -11.40 13.37 -3.37
N LEU A 67 -10.09 13.40 -3.26
CA LEU A 67 -9.37 13.85 -2.07
C LEU A 67 -9.71 13.04 -0.81
N TRP A 68 -10.06 11.77 -0.99
CA TRP A 68 -10.25 10.87 0.14
C TRP A 68 -8.91 10.64 0.83
N GLN A 69 -8.92 10.61 2.15
CA GLN A 69 -7.69 10.52 2.95
C GLN A 69 -7.65 9.25 3.77
N PHE A 70 -6.47 8.63 3.82
CA PHE A 70 -6.26 7.36 4.51
C PHE A 70 -5.02 7.44 5.39
N ASP A 71 -5.10 6.82 6.58
CA ASP A 71 -3.97 6.75 7.49
C ASP A 71 -3.17 5.48 7.18
N ILE A 72 -2.02 5.65 6.56
CA ILE A 72 -1.22 4.53 6.10
C ILE A 72 -0.66 3.71 7.26
N VAL A 73 -0.27 4.36 8.34
CA VAL A 73 0.33 3.68 9.49
C VAL A 73 -0.70 2.89 10.30
N ASN A 74 -1.97 3.26 10.20
CA ASN A 74 -3.06 2.60 10.93
C ASN A 74 -3.89 1.68 10.03
N GLY A 75 -3.23 0.91 9.17
CA GLY A 75 -3.90 -0.09 8.36
C GLY A 75 -4.72 0.45 7.22
N GLY A 76 -4.47 1.70 6.82
CA GLY A 76 -5.20 2.29 5.69
C GLY A 76 -6.63 2.70 6.02
N ILE A 77 -6.90 2.95 7.31
CA ILE A 77 -8.24 3.37 7.71
C ILE A 77 -8.55 4.76 7.14
N GLY A 78 -9.79 4.94 6.70
CA GLY A 78 -10.23 6.21 6.15
C GLY A 78 -10.30 7.29 7.21
N LEU A 79 -9.76 8.47 6.87
CA LEU A 79 -9.83 9.63 7.73
C LEU A 79 -10.93 10.56 7.24
N ASN A 80 -11.15 10.61 5.94
CA ASN A 80 -12.17 11.44 5.32
C ASN A 80 -12.54 10.84 3.97
N PRO A 81 -13.61 10.09 3.83
CA PRO A 81 -14.56 9.69 4.89
C PRO A 81 -14.02 8.58 5.79
N LYS A 82 -14.63 8.41 6.95
CA LYS A 82 -14.17 7.45 7.95
C LYS A 82 -14.70 6.04 7.79
N ASN A 83 -15.65 5.83 6.89
CA ASN A 83 -16.31 4.52 6.74
C ASN A 83 -15.70 3.66 5.65
N CYS A 84 -14.47 3.90 5.29
CA CYS A 84 -13.77 3.12 4.26
C CYS A 84 -12.39 2.74 4.75
N ARG A 85 -11.77 1.79 4.03
CA ARG A 85 -10.44 1.30 4.37
C ARG A 85 -9.77 0.79 3.12
N LEU A 86 -8.46 0.98 3.01
CA LEU A 86 -7.66 0.40 1.95
C LEU A 86 -7.47 -1.09 2.19
N THR A 87 -7.31 -1.85 1.12
CA THR A 87 -6.94 -3.26 1.23
C THR A 87 -5.45 -3.34 1.51
N SER A 88 -5.09 -3.86 2.68
CA SER A 88 -3.68 -3.95 3.09
C SER A 88 -3.15 -5.37 2.92
N TYR A 89 -1.84 -5.48 2.72
CA TYR A 89 -1.16 -6.76 2.63
C TYR A 89 -0.04 -6.82 3.64
N PRO A 90 0.20 -8.00 4.25
CA PRO A 90 1.34 -8.15 5.15
C PRO A 90 2.65 -7.88 4.43
N VAL A 91 3.54 -7.17 5.10
CA VAL A 91 4.86 -6.82 4.58
C VAL A 91 5.88 -7.08 5.66
N LYS A 92 7.05 -7.56 5.26
CA LYS A 92 8.20 -7.64 6.16
C LYS A 92 9.47 -7.34 5.39
N VAL A 93 10.52 -6.99 6.13
CA VAL A 93 11.83 -6.72 5.53
C VAL A 93 12.81 -7.75 6.10
N GLU A 94 13.47 -8.49 5.22
CA GLU A 94 14.49 -9.48 5.59
C GLU A 94 15.70 -9.33 4.70
N ASP A 95 16.88 -9.22 5.32
CA ASP A 95 18.13 -9.11 4.59
C ASP A 95 18.11 -7.98 3.56
N GLY A 96 17.49 -6.86 3.91
CA GLY A 96 17.41 -5.71 3.02
C GLY A 96 16.41 -5.84 1.89
N LYS A 97 15.58 -6.87 1.91
CA LYS A 97 14.55 -7.09 0.89
C LYS A 97 13.17 -6.93 1.45
N VAL A 98 12.30 -6.33 0.67
CA VAL A 98 10.89 -6.15 1.02
C VAL A 98 10.11 -7.35 0.50
N LEU A 99 9.41 -8.03 1.41
CA LEU A 99 8.57 -9.17 1.07
C LEU A 99 7.12 -8.83 1.36
N VAL A 100 6.24 -9.28 0.48
CA VAL A 100 4.81 -9.07 0.63
C VAL A 100 4.09 -10.40 0.48
N GLN A 101 2.97 -10.54 1.18
CA GLN A 101 2.13 -11.73 1.08
C GLN A 101 0.76 -11.33 0.54
N ILE A 102 0.43 -11.86 -0.64
CA ILE A 102 -0.88 -11.65 -1.23
C ILE A 102 -1.78 -12.80 -0.80
N ARG A 103 -2.85 -12.47 -0.10
CA ARG A 103 -3.81 -13.47 0.37
C ARG A 103 -5.02 -13.47 -0.55
N PRO A 104 -5.45 -14.65 -1.05
CA PRO A 104 -6.59 -14.70 -1.97
C PRO A 104 -7.83 -14.00 -1.43
N SER A 105 -8.11 -14.14 -0.13
CA SER A 105 -9.29 -13.51 0.47
C SER A 105 -9.21 -11.99 0.42
N GLN A 106 -8.01 -11.42 0.53
CA GLN A 106 -7.84 -9.99 0.42
C GLN A 106 -7.95 -9.51 -1.02
N ALA A 107 -7.45 -10.32 -1.96
CA ALA A 107 -7.51 -9.97 -3.37
C ALA A 107 -8.95 -9.90 -3.87
N GLU A 108 -9.85 -10.66 -3.27
CA GLU A 108 -11.24 -10.70 -3.67
C GLU A 108 -12.10 -9.62 -3.02
N GLN A 109 -11.57 -8.94 -2.02
CA GLN A 109 -12.32 -7.94 -1.26
C GLN A 109 -12.14 -6.55 -1.86
N THR A 110 -12.65 -6.35 -3.03
CA THR A 110 -12.48 -5.03 -3.66
C THR A 110 -13.77 -4.42 -4.15
#